data_f17e6fcd79713b5239ec9b425babeb4c
#
_entry.id   f17e6fcd79713b5239ec9b425babeb4c
#
_cell.length_a   1.000
_cell.length_b   1.000
_cell.length_c   1.000
_cell.angle_alpha   90.00
_cell.angle_beta   90.00
_cell.angle_gamma   90.00
#
_symmetry.space_group_name_H-M   'P 1'
#
loop_
_entity.id
_entity.type
_entity.pdbx_description
1 polymer ?
#
loop_
_entity_poly.entity_id
_entity_poly.type
_entity_poly.pdbx_seq_one_letter_code
_entity_poly.pdbx_strand_id
1 'polypeptide(L)'
;MNKKLLQKTLNYYFIYAIIILITVGPAFYIVSNILYEDDANEDLYAIKKQFDNFTKEDLTIKDITLWNKFNRNVTIEKFNGNQKDSIFDHSYYDALNKDNEPFRVLNSPIKIENKWFTFSAKINMVEKENLLGSTVFLFISLLILLIIGFFIITKIISKKLWQPFYAALDKMEQFEIDKSTS
;
A
#
# COMPACT_ATOMS: atom_id res chain seq x y z
N MET A 1 42.39 19.64 5.98
CA MET A 1 42.02 18.30 6.48
C MET A 1 40.52 18.08 6.77
N ASN A 2 39.75 19.14 7.04
CA ASN A 2 38.35 19.01 7.53
C ASN A 2 37.22 18.89 6.50
N LYS A 3 37.44 19.29 5.22
CA LYS A 3 36.42 19.04 4.15
C LYS A 3 36.07 17.57 3.99
N LYS A 4 37.05 16.68 4.18
CA LYS A 4 36.85 15.24 4.12
C LYS A 4 35.97 14.70 5.27
N LEU A 5 36.04 15.29 6.47
CA LEU A 5 35.26 14.83 7.63
C LEU A 5 33.79 15.19 7.49
N LEU A 6 33.49 16.42 7.07
CA LEU A 6 32.12 16.87 6.80
C LEU A 6 31.47 16.03 5.69
N GLN A 7 32.19 15.82 4.58
CA GLN A 7 31.69 15.04 3.47
C GLN A 7 31.44 13.58 3.86
N LYS A 8 32.28 13.03 4.76
CA LYS A 8 32.11 11.69 5.32
C LYS A 8 30.86 11.60 6.21
N THR A 9 30.65 12.59 7.08
CA THR A 9 29.46 12.66 7.93
C THR A 9 28.17 12.78 7.10
N LEU A 10 28.16 13.64 6.08
CA LEU A 10 27.05 13.80 5.15
C LEU A 10 26.71 12.50 4.41
N ASN A 11 27.73 11.76 3.97
CA ASN A 11 27.53 10.46 3.33
C ASN A 11 26.87 9.44 4.26
N TYR A 12 27.23 9.42 5.56
CA TYR A 12 26.57 8.52 6.50
C TYR A 12 25.09 8.88 6.71
N TYR A 13 24.74 10.14 6.82
CA TYR A 13 23.33 10.56 6.90
C TYR A 13 22.56 10.23 5.61
N PHE A 14 23.18 10.39 4.45
CA PHE A 14 22.59 10.05 3.18
C PHE A 14 22.34 8.54 3.05
N ILE A 15 23.33 7.72 3.40
CA ILE A 15 23.20 6.26 3.43
C ILE A 15 22.10 5.83 4.40
N TYR A 16 22.04 6.41 5.59
CA TYR A 16 21.00 6.14 6.58
C TYR A 16 19.60 6.49 6.06
N ALA A 17 19.45 7.63 5.40
CA ALA A 17 18.18 8.04 4.78
C ALA A 17 17.73 7.07 3.68
N ILE A 18 18.68 6.59 2.85
CA ILE A 18 18.41 5.59 1.82
C ILE A 18 17.97 4.26 2.45
N ILE A 19 18.63 3.81 3.51
CA ILE A 19 18.25 2.57 4.22
C ILE A 19 16.82 2.68 4.76
N ILE A 20 16.47 3.81 5.40
CA ILE A 20 15.10 4.04 5.87
C ILE A 20 14.11 3.99 4.70
N LEU A 21 14.42 4.65 3.58
CA LEU A 21 13.55 4.66 2.41
C LEU A 21 13.28 3.24 1.87
N ILE A 22 14.35 2.44 1.74
CA ILE A 22 14.25 1.07 1.22
C ILE A 22 13.46 0.16 2.18
N THR A 23 13.47 0.43 3.48
CA THR A 23 12.74 -0.39 4.47
C THR A 23 11.30 0.06 4.66
N VAL A 24 11.04 1.37 4.74
CA VAL A 24 9.71 1.92 5.03
C VAL A 24 8.76 1.77 3.84
N GLY A 25 9.23 1.93 2.61
CA GLY A 25 8.39 1.79 1.41
C GLY A 25 7.74 0.40 1.29
N PRO A 26 8.53 -0.69 1.23
CA PRO A 26 7.97 -2.04 1.22
C PRO A 26 7.13 -2.38 2.44
N ALA A 27 7.52 -1.95 3.64
CA ALA A 27 6.73 -2.17 4.86
C ALA A 27 5.36 -1.50 4.76
N PHE A 28 5.31 -0.26 4.29
CA PHE A 28 4.05 0.45 4.07
C PHE A 28 3.17 -0.26 3.04
N TYR A 29 3.74 -0.72 1.91
CA TYR A 29 3.00 -1.49 0.91
C TYR A 29 2.39 -2.76 1.50
N ILE A 30 3.17 -3.55 2.22
CA ILE A 30 2.70 -4.80 2.84
C ILE A 30 1.56 -4.54 3.83
N VAL A 31 1.74 -3.57 4.73
CA VAL A 31 0.71 -3.22 5.73
C VAL A 31 -0.57 -2.74 5.04
N SER A 32 -0.46 -1.87 4.05
CA SER A 32 -1.61 -1.37 3.32
C SER A 32 -2.34 -2.49 2.57
N ASN A 33 -1.61 -3.41 1.94
CA ASN A 33 -2.22 -4.54 1.24
C ASN A 33 -3.00 -5.45 2.20
N ILE A 34 -2.44 -5.76 3.37
CA ILE A 34 -3.13 -6.55 4.41
C ILE A 34 -4.42 -5.85 4.85
N LEU A 35 -4.37 -4.54 5.11
CA LEU A 35 -5.55 -3.77 5.52
C LEU A 35 -6.65 -3.80 4.45
N TYR A 36 -6.28 -3.64 3.17
CA TYR A 36 -7.25 -3.71 2.07
C TYR A 36 -7.88 -5.10 1.89
N GLU A 37 -7.10 -6.17 2.12
CA GLU A 37 -7.64 -7.53 2.10
C GLU A 37 -8.61 -7.78 3.26
N ASP A 38 -8.26 -7.32 4.46
CA ASP A 38 -9.12 -7.44 5.64
C ASP A 38 -10.43 -6.66 5.47
N ASP A 39 -10.38 -5.43 4.95
CA ASP A 39 -11.57 -4.64 4.62
C ASP A 39 -12.46 -5.38 3.61
N ALA A 40 -11.89 -5.94 2.55
CA ALA A 40 -12.66 -6.69 1.56
C ALA A 40 -13.29 -7.95 2.15
N ASN A 41 -12.60 -8.64 3.05
CA ASN A 41 -13.14 -9.80 3.76
C ASN A 41 -14.33 -9.40 4.66
N GLU A 42 -14.20 -8.28 5.40
CA GLU A 42 -15.25 -7.76 6.26
C GLU A 42 -16.49 -7.36 5.44
N ASP A 43 -16.31 -6.68 4.32
CA ASP A 43 -17.38 -6.31 3.38
C ASP A 43 -18.11 -7.56 2.84
N LEU A 44 -17.36 -8.62 2.47
CA LEU A 44 -17.94 -9.88 1.97
C LEU A 44 -18.80 -10.56 3.04
N TYR A 45 -18.33 -10.60 4.29
CA TYR A 45 -19.12 -11.14 5.40
C TYR A 45 -20.32 -10.27 5.74
N ALA A 46 -20.22 -8.94 5.60
CA ALA A 46 -21.35 -8.03 5.78
C ALA A 46 -22.44 -8.28 4.72
N ILE A 47 -22.05 -8.47 3.45
CA ILE A 47 -22.97 -8.84 2.36
C ILE A 47 -23.67 -10.19 2.66
N LYS A 48 -22.90 -11.19 3.10
CA LYS A 48 -23.49 -12.49 3.50
C LYS A 48 -24.48 -12.33 4.65
N LYS A 49 -24.14 -11.59 5.69
CA LYS A 49 -24.99 -11.33 6.84
C LYS A 49 -26.27 -10.60 6.44
N GLN A 50 -26.17 -9.64 5.55
CA GLN A 50 -27.33 -8.93 5.01
C GLN A 50 -28.24 -9.90 4.22
N PHE A 51 -27.67 -10.75 3.39
CA PHE A 51 -28.43 -11.79 2.66
C PHE A 51 -29.12 -12.75 3.63
N ASP A 52 -28.40 -13.29 4.62
CA ASP A 52 -28.95 -14.23 5.61
C ASP A 52 -30.10 -13.62 6.42
N ASN A 53 -30.02 -12.32 6.78
CA ASN A 53 -31.02 -11.67 7.65
C ASN A 53 -32.26 -11.16 6.91
N PHE A 54 -32.12 -10.72 5.66
CA PHE A 54 -33.18 -9.95 4.98
C PHE A 54 -33.68 -10.58 3.67
N THR A 55 -33.00 -11.56 3.13
CA THR A 55 -33.31 -12.08 1.78
C THR A 55 -33.57 -13.57 1.75
N LYS A 56 -32.82 -14.33 2.53
CA LYS A 56 -32.81 -15.79 2.45
C LYS A 56 -34.14 -16.45 2.79
N GLU A 57 -34.88 -15.88 3.73
CA GLU A 57 -36.18 -16.44 4.19
C GLU A 57 -37.26 -16.28 3.12
N ASP A 58 -37.20 -15.19 2.35
CA ASP A 58 -38.19 -14.90 1.31
C ASP A 58 -37.85 -15.52 -0.05
N LEU A 59 -36.65 -16.09 -0.20
CA LEU A 59 -36.15 -16.60 -1.49
C LEU A 59 -36.53 -18.06 -1.70
N THR A 60 -37.24 -18.35 -2.80
CA THR A 60 -37.54 -19.73 -3.23
C THR A 60 -36.54 -20.23 -4.26
N ILE A 61 -36.46 -21.56 -4.47
CA ILE A 61 -35.59 -22.14 -5.51
C ILE A 61 -35.92 -21.60 -6.89
N LYS A 62 -37.17 -21.27 -7.16
CA LYS A 62 -37.60 -20.72 -8.45
C LYS A 62 -37.07 -19.32 -8.72
N ASP A 63 -36.84 -18.56 -7.67
CA ASP A 63 -36.39 -17.19 -7.75
C ASP A 63 -34.88 -17.05 -7.96
N ILE A 64 -34.11 -18.13 -7.72
CA ILE A 64 -32.65 -18.12 -7.87
C ILE A 64 -32.20 -17.63 -9.25
N THR A 65 -32.86 -18.09 -10.31
CA THR A 65 -32.50 -17.67 -11.69
C THR A 65 -32.73 -16.17 -11.89
N LEU A 66 -33.83 -15.65 -11.35
CA LEU A 66 -34.16 -14.23 -11.42
C LEU A 66 -33.21 -13.41 -10.55
N TRP A 67 -32.91 -13.89 -9.33
CA TRP A 67 -31.93 -13.30 -8.42
C TRP A 67 -30.58 -13.14 -9.10
N ASN A 68 -30.01 -14.20 -9.65
CA ASN A 68 -28.72 -14.19 -10.31
C ASN A 68 -28.66 -13.28 -11.55
N LYS A 69 -29.79 -13.08 -12.21
CA LYS A 69 -29.90 -12.17 -13.37
C LYS A 69 -29.73 -10.70 -12.95
N PHE A 70 -30.25 -10.32 -11.78
CA PHE A 70 -30.22 -8.94 -11.30
C PHE A 70 -29.05 -8.66 -10.35
N ASN A 71 -28.49 -9.69 -9.70
CA ASN A 71 -27.42 -9.56 -8.73
C ASN A 71 -26.11 -10.17 -9.28
N ARG A 72 -25.36 -9.40 -10.07
CA ARG A 72 -24.12 -9.90 -10.72
C ARG A 72 -22.99 -10.20 -9.72
N ASN A 73 -22.97 -9.49 -8.59
CA ASN A 73 -21.92 -9.62 -7.59
C ASN A 73 -22.29 -10.56 -6.43
N VAL A 74 -23.55 -10.98 -6.35
CA VAL A 74 -24.04 -11.92 -5.33
C VAL A 74 -24.88 -12.97 -6.02
N THR A 75 -24.32 -14.14 -6.23
CA THR A 75 -24.98 -15.24 -6.95
C THR A 75 -25.21 -16.45 -6.07
N ILE A 76 -26.20 -17.25 -6.43
CA ILE A 76 -26.52 -18.51 -5.78
C ILE A 76 -26.31 -19.61 -6.81
N GLU A 77 -25.36 -20.48 -6.53
CA GLU A 77 -24.93 -21.54 -7.45
C GLU A 77 -25.26 -22.92 -6.89
N LYS A 78 -25.12 -23.94 -7.74
CA LYS A 78 -25.24 -25.33 -7.29
C LYS A 78 -24.21 -25.58 -6.20
N PHE A 79 -24.58 -26.36 -5.19
CA PHE A 79 -23.70 -26.72 -4.10
C PHE A 79 -22.43 -27.41 -4.63
N ASN A 80 -21.27 -26.83 -4.28
CA ASN A 80 -19.94 -27.28 -4.71
C ASN A 80 -19.33 -28.38 -3.79
N GLY A 81 -20.05 -28.81 -2.74
CA GLY A 81 -19.56 -29.78 -1.76
C GLY A 81 -18.79 -29.19 -0.59
N ASN A 82 -18.43 -27.90 -0.60
CA ASN A 82 -17.73 -27.27 0.50
C ASN A 82 -18.72 -26.87 1.62
N GLN A 83 -18.48 -27.38 2.84
CA GLN A 83 -19.33 -27.13 4.02
C GLN A 83 -18.88 -25.94 4.86
N LYS A 84 -17.81 -25.27 4.46
CA LYS A 84 -17.25 -24.11 5.18
C LYS A 84 -17.16 -22.92 4.24
N ASP A 85 -17.19 -21.76 4.84
CA ASP A 85 -16.89 -20.51 4.14
C ASP A 85 -15.46 -20.55 3.58
N SER A 86 -15.28 -20.08 2.37
CA SER A 86 -13.98 -19.95 1.74
C SER A 86 -13.87 -18.60 1.05
N ILE A 87 -12.76 -17.89 1.33
CA ILE A 87 -12.41 -16.62 0.67
C ILE A 87 -11.16 -16.86 -0.16
N PHE A 88 -11.18 -16.37 -1.40
CA PHE A 88 -10.05 -16.49 -2.34
C PHE A 88 -10.09 -15.37 -3.37
N ASP A 89 -8.94 -15.15 -4.01
CA ASP A 89 -8.82 -14.19 -5.11
C ASP A 89 -9.08 -14.90 -6.43
N HIS A 90 -9.84 -14.26 -7.31
CA HIS A 90 -10.11 -14.77 -8.65
C HIS A 90 -10.24 -13.61 -9.64
N SER A 91 -9.68 -13.79 -10.84
CA SER A 91 -9.81 -12.79 -11.90
C SER A 91 -10.96 -13.18 -12.85
N TYR A 92 -11.85 -12.24 -13.09
CA TYR A 92 -12.94 -12.38 -14.06
C TYR A 92 -12.70 -11.44 -15.24
N TYR A 93 -12.97 -11.95 -16.45
CA TYR A 93 -12.92 -11.15 -17.66
C TYR A 93 -14.07 -10.14 -17.68
N ASP A 94 -13.75 -8.85 -17.72
CA ASP A 94 -14.73 -7.80 -17.97
C ASP A 94 -14.81 -7.48 -19.47
N ALA A 95 -15.96 -7.72 -20.07
CA ALA A 95 -16.19 -7.46 -21.49
C ALA A 95 -16.25 -5.97 -21.83
N LEU A 96 -16.51 -5.08 -20.86
CA LEU A 96 -16.56 -3.62 -21.06
C LEU A 96 -15.15 -3.06 -21.14
N ASN A 97 -14.31 -3.42 -20.20
CA ASN A 97 -12.91 -2.98 -20.12
C ASN A 97 -11.97 -3.83 -20.97
N LYS A 98 -12.45 -4.97 -21.47
CA LYS A 98 -11.67 -5.97 -22.23
C LYS A 98 -10.42 -6.44 -21.51
N ASP A 99 -10.49 -6.55 -20.19
CA ASP A 99 -9.38 -6.95 -19.33
C ASP A 99 -9.85 -7.91 -18.24
N ASN A 100 -8.89 -8.60 -17.62
CA ASN A 100 -9.15 -9.44 -16.45
C ASN A 100 -9.06 -8.60 -15.19
N GLU A 101 -10.17 -8.46 -14.49
CA GLU A 101 -10.25 -7.72 -13.26
C GLU A 101 -10.13 -8.64 -12.04
N PRO A 102 -9.33 -8.25 -11.02
CA PRO A 102 -9.21 -9.01 -9.79
C PRO A 102 -10.46 -8.82 -8.91
N PHE A 103 -10.95 -9.93 -8.37
CA PHE A 103 -12.06 -9.97 -7.42
C PHE A 103 -11.66 -10.78 -6.19
N ARG A 104 -12.09 -10.30 -5.03
CA ARG A 104 -12.14 -11.07 -3.79
C ARG A 104 -13.48 -11.76 -3.71
N VAL A 105 -13.50 -13.08 -3.51
CA VAL A 105 -14.70 -13.92 -3.60
C VAL A 105 -14.91 -14.67 -2.31
N LEU A 106 -16.13 -14.60 -1.75
CA LEU A 106 -16.59 -15.44 -0.64
C LEU A 106 -17.55 -16.49 -1.18
N ASN A 107 -17.23 -17.76 -1.02
CA ASN A 107 -18.17 -18.85 -1.19
C ASN A 107 -18.60 -19.40 0.16
N SER A 108 -19.90 -19.51 0.35
CA SER A 108 -20.51 -19.97 1.60
C SER A 108 -21.64 -20.95 1.34
N PRO A 109 -21.73 -22.07 2.07
CA PRO A 109 -22.86 -22.97 1.97
C PRO A 109 -24.11 -22.34 2.58
N ILE A 110 -25.21 -22.36 1.82
CA ILE A 110 -26.50 -21.90 2.29
C ILE A 110 -27.57 -22.97 2.02
N LYS A 111 -28.67 -22.88 2.77
CA LYS A 111 -29.81 -23.79 2.63
C LYS A 111 -31.05 -22.98 2.27
N ILE A 112 -31.69 -23.31 1.12
CA ILE A 112 -32.93 -22.72 0.64
C ILE A 112 -33.92 -23.88 0.41
N GLU A 113 -35.13 -23.79 0.95
CA GLU A 113 -36.16 -24.83 0.87
C GLU A 113 -35.62 -26.25 1.12
N ASN A 114 -34.78 -26.40 2.13
CA ASN A 114 -34.15 -27.66 2.52
C ASN A 114 -33.08 -28.24 1.54
N LYS A 115 -32.70 -27.53 0.47
CA LYS A 115 -31.61 -27.89 -0.44
C LYS A 115 -30.38 -27.03 -0.23
N TRP A 116 -29.20 -27.63 -0.39
CA TRP A 116 -27.93 -26.94 -0.30
C TRP A 116 -27.59 -26.22 -1.60
N PHE A 117 -27.09 -25.00 -1.44
CA PHE A 117 -26.55 -24.17 -2.52
C PHE A 117 -25.24 -23.52 -2.04
N THR A 118 -24.50 -22.94 -2.97
CA THR A 118 -23.34 -22.11 -2.70
C THR A 118 -23.76 -20.65 -2.93
N PHE A 119 -23.73 -19.87 -1.87
CA PHE A 119 -23.77 -18.40 -1.95
C PHE A 119 -22.40 -17.92 -2.37
N SER A 120 -22.31 -17.13 -3.42
CA SER A 120 -21.06 -16.55 -3.92
C SER A 120 -21.20 -15.05 -3.97
N ALA A 121 -20.43 -14.34 -3.14
CA ALA A 121 -20.33 -12.89 -3.18
C ALA A 121 -18.93 -12.51 -3.66
N LYS A 122 -18.85 -11.45 -4.49
CA LYS A 122 -17.59 -10.98 -5.02
C LYS A 122 -17.49 -9.45 -4.98
N ILE A 123 -16.31 -8.94 -4.65
CA ILE A 123 -15.99 -7.52 -4.62
C ILE A 123 -14.85 -7.28 -5.62
N ASN A 124 -15.03 -6.27 -6.47
CA ASN A 124 -14.00 -5.85 -7.42
C ASN A 124 -12.87 -5.15 -6.67
N MET A 125 -11.63 -5.59 -6.91
CA MET A 125 -10.43 -5.07 -6.25
C MET A 125 -9.67 -4.02 -7.09
N VAL A 126 -10.12 -3.72 -8.30
CA VAL A 126 -9.43 -2.77 -9.21
C VAL A 126 -9.30 -1.39 -8.60
N GLU A 127 -10.37 -0.86 -8.02
CA GLU A 127 -10.31 0.47 -7.38
C GLU A 127 -9.38 0.48 -6.18
N LYS A 128 -9.39 -0.58 -5.37
CA LYS A 128 -8.50 -0.74 -4.21
C LYS A 128 -7.03 -0.86 -4.65
N GLU A 129 -6.75 -1.64 -5.69
CA GLU A 129 -5.40 -1.74 -6.27
C GLU A 129 -4.89 -0.41 -6.82
N ASN A 130 -5.73 0.34 -7.53
CA ASN A 130 -5.40 1.65 -8.06
C ASN A 130 -5.15 2.68 -6.96
N LEU A 131 -5.96 2.69 -5.90
CA LEU A 131 -5.77 3.55 -4.73
C LEU A 131 -4.47 3.20 -4.01
N LEU A 132 -4.18 1.91 -3.81
CA LEU A 132 -2.93 1.45 -3.21
C LEU A 132 -1.73 1.90 -4.05
N GLY A 133 -1.75 1.66 -5.35
CA GLY A 133 -0.69 2.07 -6.28
C GLY A 133 -0.46 3.58 -6.27
N SER A 134 -1.53 4.37 -6.31
CA SER A 134 -1.47 5.83 -6.27
C SER A 134 -0.90 6.34 -4.93
N THR A 135 -1.30 5.73 -3.82
CA THR A 135 -0.81 6.09 -2.48
C THR A 135 0.66 5.77 -2.32
N VAL A 136 1.10 4.59 -2.79
CA VAL A 136 2.52 4.19 -2.78
C VAL A 136 3.34 5.13 -3.67
N PHE A 137 2.86 5.47 -4.86
CA PHE A 137 3.53 6.40 -5.75
C PHE A 137 3.69 7.79 -5.11
N LEU A 138 2.64 8.32 -4.49
CA LEU A 138 2.66 9.60 -3.78
C LEU A 138 3.66 9.57 -2.62
N PHE A 139 3.67 8.49 -1.84
CA PHE A 139 4.59 8.30 -0.72
C PHE A 139 6.06 8.27 -1.19
N ILE A 140 6.37 7.50 -2.24
CA ILE A 140 7.71 7.44 -2.84
C ILE A 140 8.14 8.81 -3.37
N SER A 141 7.23 9.53 -4.04
CA SER A 141 7.50 10.87 -4.57
C SER A 141 7.83 11.85 -3.45
N LEU A 142 7.07 11.82 -2.35
CA LEU A 142 7.31 12.65 -1.16
C LEU A 142 8.68 12.33 -0.52
N LEU A 143 9.02 11.05 -0.41
CA LEU A 143 10.31 10.63 0.15
C LEU A 143 11.49 11.10 -0.71
N ILE A 144 11.40 11.01 -2.03
CA ILE A 144 12.41 11.52 -2.95
C ILE A 144 12.57 13.03 -2.77
N LEU A 145 11.45 13.78 -2.67
CA LEU A 145 11.46 15.23 -2.45
C LEU A 145 12.10 15.60 -1.12
N LEU A 146 11.83 14.85 -0.05
CA LEU A 146 12.46 15.05 1.27
C LEU A 146 13.98 14.81 1.21
N ILE A 147 14.43 13.77 0.50
CA ILE A 147 15.88 13.50 0.33
C ILE A 147 16.56 14.65 -0.41
N ILE A 148 15.96 15.11 -1.51
CA ILE A 148 16.49 16.24 -2.29
C ILE A 148 16.54 17.49 -1.42
N GLY A 149 15.47 17.80 -0.70
CA GLY A 149 15.38 18.92 0.23
C GLY A 149 16.44 18.85 1.32
N PHE A 150 16.60 17.69 1.94
CA PHE A 150 17.61 17.44 2.97
C PHE A 150 19.03 17.66 2.41
N PHE A 151 19.31 17.15 1.20
CA PHE A 151 20.61 17.33 0.55
C PHE A 151 20.91 18.80 0.28
N ILE A 152 19.95 19.58 -0.23
CA ILE A 152 20.08 21.02 -0.50
C ILE A 152 20.33 21.78 0.79
N ILE A 153 19.50 21.57 1.81
CA ILE A 153 19.60 22.24 3.12
C ILE A 153 20.95 21.93 3.76
N THR A 154 21.37 20.67 3.77
CA THR A 154 22.65 20.28 4.35
C THR A 154 23.83 20.93 3.63
N LYS A 155 23.77 21.03 2.29
CA LYS A 155 24.80 21.72 1.50
C LYS A 155 24.87 23.21 1.82
N ILE A 156 23.71 23.88 1.97
CA ILE A 156 23.63 25.31 2.29
C ILE A 156 24.15 25.57 3.71
N ILE A 157 23.66 24.79 4.70
CA ILE A 157 24.06 24.95 6.10
C ILE A 157 25.56 24.66 6.26
N SER A 158 26.04 23.59 5.64
CA SER A 158 27.45 23.25 5.66
C SER A 158 28.32 24.39 5.13
N LYS A 159 27.96 25.00 3.99
CA LYS A 159 28.72 26.10 3.43
C LYS A 159 28.71 27.34 4.34
N LYS A 160 27.56 27.65 4.93
CA LYS A 160 27.37 28.86 5.77
C LYS A 160 28.01 28.76 7.15
N LEU A 161 27.95 27.60 7.79
CA LEU A 161 28.50 27.38 9.13
C LEU A 161 30.02 27.17 9.13
N TRP A 162 30.57 26.52 8.11
CA TRP A 162 31.99 26.20 8.09
C TRP A 162 32.86 27.26 7.41
N GLN A 163 32.29 28.13 6.59
CA GLN A 163 33.03 29.21 5.95
C GLN A 163 33.74 30.16 6.94
N PRO A 164 33.07 30.66 8.01
CA PRO A 164 33.76 31.48 9.00
C PRO A 164 34.79 30.70 9.82
N PHE A 165 34.58 29.44 10.08
CA PHE A 165 35.53 28.56 10.78
C PHE A 165 36.82 28.35 9.99
N TYR A 166 36.69 28.09 8.67
CA TYR A 166 37.87 27.96 7.79
C TYR A 166 38.61 29.29 7.64
N ALA A 167 37.89 30.42 7.57
CA ALA A 167 38.54 31.72 7.51
C ALA A 167 39.31 32.07 8.82
N ALA A 168 38.83 31.59 9.96
CA ALA A 168 39.53 31.72 11.23
C ALA A 168 40.79 30.84 11.31
N LEU A 169 40.70 29.59 10.82
CA LEU A 169 41.86 28.67 10.72
C LEU A 169 42.95 29.21 9.80
N ASP A 170 42.59 29.68 8.61
CA ASP A 170 43.54 30.25 7.65
C ASP A 170 44.27 31.47 8.24
N LYS A 171 43.56 32.30 9.02
CA LYS A 171 44.19 33.44 9.75
C LYS A 171 45.15 32.95 10.84
N MET A 172 44.82 31.90 11.58
CA MET A 172 45.73 31.36 12.61
C MET A 172 46.99 30.76 11.98
N GLU A 173 46.88 30.07 10.86
CA GLU A 173 48.00 29.48 10.12
C GLU A 173 48.94 30.56 9.56
N GLN A 174 48.39 31.67 9.05
CA GLN A 174 49.17 32.83 8.62
C GLN A 174 49.93 33.51 9.79
N PHE A 175 49.29 33.58 10.97
CA PHE A 175 49.92 34.15 12.16
C PHE A 175 51.08 33.31 12.71
N GLU A 176 50.99 31.99 12.58
CA GLU A 176 52.02 31.04 13.03
C GLU A 176 53.24 31.09 12.10
N ILE A 177 53.02 31.22 10.78
CA ILE A 177 54.09 31.37 9.80
C ILE A 177 54.88 32.69 9.97
N ASP A 178 54.18 33.79 10.25
CA ASP A 178 54.79 35.10 10.44
C ASP A 178 55.64 35.17 11.72
N LYS A 179 55.25 34.39 12.77
CA LYS A 179 56.04 34.23 14.01
C LYS A 179 57.26 33.34 13.87
N SER A 180 57.29 32.45 12.90
CA SER A 180 58.45 31.55 12.70
C SER A 180 59.51 32.12 11.77
N THR A 181 59.25 33.29 11.15
CA THR A 181 60.13 33.99 10.24
C THR A 181 60.75 35.26 10.86
N SER A 182 60.45 35.56 12.13
CA SER A 182 60.99 36.69 12.89
C SER A 182 61.89 36.19 14.03
#